data_0f51dc36092a9ab687ccd6afc8565225
#
_entry.id   0f51dc36092a9ab687ccd6afc8565225
#
_cell.length_a   1.000
_cell.length_b   1.000
_cell.length_c   1.000
_cell.angle_alpha   90.00
_cell.angle_beta   90.00
_cell.angle_gamma   90.00
#
_symmetry.space_group_name_H-M   'P 1'
#
loop_
_entity.id
_entity.type
_entity.pdbx_description
1 polymer ?
#
loop_
_entity_poly.entity_id
_entity_poly.type
_entity_poly.pdbx_seq_one_letter_code
_entity_poly.pdbx_strand_id
1 'polypeptide(L)'
;MRNGKNCPVIEHEVAVDTAGPYLAALTIASILETGSRKCCTESAVLTPLIEHILGRKGADKPPSKAEESLASALSRYSLTKKIQGENREKLIADTQDIVSLTNSTQFSGNIISDWKIVLAIIENEQSEVYQNLLKDARHLRLLQRGSQLYAALDILWRENGSYIGATEAVANALTQEHSSMSTRKWSGVNVMTIHKTKGKEFDAVIVYEGRYQNRIISKPERREQATLNLRVAVTRAKEH
;
A
#
# COMPACT_ATOMS: atom_id res chain seq x y z
N MET A 1 -32.53 -23.84 24.64
CA MET A 1 -31.59 -24.11 23.54
C MET A 1 -31.31 -22.80 22.82
N ARG A 2 -30.14 -22.21 23.05
CA ARG A 2 -29.75 -20.96 22.38
C ARG A 2 -29.10 -21.31 21.05
N ASN A 3 -29.78 -20.99 19.94
CA ASN A 3 -29.23 -21.10 18.62
C ASN A 3 -27.99 -20.18 18.52
N GLY A 4 -26.81 -20.79 18.43
CA GLY A 4 -25.57 -20.10 18.14
C GLY A 4 -25.65 -19.54 16.71
N LYS A 5 -26.13 -18.31 16.57
CA LYS A 5 -25.91 -17.55 15.33
C LYS A 5 -24.41 -17.25 15.26
N ASN A 6 -23.74 -17.85 14.30
CA ASN A 6 -22.37 -17.48 13.95
C ASN A 6 -22.32 -15.95 13.82
N CYS A 7 -21.52 -15.33 14.68
CA CYS A 7 -21.24 -13.90 14.58
C CYS A 7 -20.57 -13.70 13.20
N PRO A 8 -21.11 -12.85 12.31
CA PRO A 8 -20.50 -12.66 10.99
C PRO A 8 -19.08 -12.13 11.19
N VAL A 9 -18.15 -12.68 10.43
CA VAL A 9 -16.74 -12.25 10.43
C VAL A 9 -16.71 -10.77 10.12
N ILE A 10 -16.17 -9.97 11.05
CA ILE A 10 -15.93 -8.55 10.84
C ILE A 10 -14.76 -8.42 9.88
N GLU A 11 -15.04 -8.19 8.61
CA GLU A 11 -14.00 -7.84 7.66
C GLU A 11 -13.61 -6.37 7.87
N HIS A 12 -12.43 -6.16 8.45
CA HIS A 12 -11.80 -4.83 8.47
C HIS A 12 -11.35 -4.47 7.06
N GLU A 13 -12.12 -3.66 6.37
CA GLU A 13 -11.67 -3.03 5.16
C GLU A 13 -10.69 -1.90 5.52
N VAL A 14 -9.39 -2.22 5.55
CA VAL A 14 -8.36 -1.17 5.53
C VAL A 14 -8.33 -0.62 4.12
N ALA A 15 -8.75 0.64 3.96
CA ALA A 15 -8.69 1.29 2.66
C ALA A 15 -7.27 1.28 2.10
N VAL A 16 -7.13 0.79 0.91
CA VAL A 16 -6.03 1.12 0.01
C VAL A 16 -6.29 2.53 -0.60
N ASP A 17 -6.82 3.45 0.21
CA ASP A 17 -7.14 4.83 -0.22
C ASP A 17 -5.92 5.75 -0.17
N THR A 18 -4.78 5.23 0.25
CA THR A 18 -3.54 5.99 0.22
C THR A 18 -2.67 5.46 -0.91
N ALA A 19 -2.21 6.34 -1.76
CA ALA A 19 -1.27 6.01 -2.84
C ALA A 19 0.02 5.35 -2.32
N GLY A 20 0.38 5.58 -1.05
CA GLY A 20 1.55 5.00 -0.40
C GLY A 20 1.64 3.48 -0.50
N PRO A 21 0.66 2.71 0.00
CA PRO A 21 0.65 1.25 -0.14
C PRO A 21 0.72 0.77 -1.59
N TYR A 22 0.01 1.41 -2.51
CA TYR A 22 0.06 1.08 -3.94
C TYR A 22 1.48 1.25 -4.50
N LEU A 23 2.10 2.41 -4.28
CA LEU A 23 3.44 2.71 -4.77
C LEU A 23 4.52 1.85 -4.09
N ALA A 24 4.32 1.52 -2.81
CA ALA A 24 5.18 0.58 -2.10
C ALA A 24 5.11 -0.82 -2.74
N ALA A 25 3.93 -1.29 -3.11
CA ALA A 25 3.78 -2.57 -3.80
C ALA A 25 4.49 -2.59 -5.14
N LEU A 26 4.44 -1.51 -5.92
CA LEU A 26 5.15 -1.41 -7.20
C LEU A 26 6.67 -1.44 -7.00
N THR A 27 7.18 -0.80 -5.95
CA THR A 27 8.62 -0.84 -5.62
C THR A 27 9.06 -2.27 -5.29
N ILE A 28 8.30 -2.98 -4.46
CA ILE A 28 8.59 -4.37 -4.10
C ILE A 28 8.48 -5.29 -5.33
N ALA A 29 7.47 -5.08 -6.18
CA ALA A 29 7.28 -5.84 -7.41
C ALA A 29 8.46 -5.67 -8.38
N SER A 30 8.98 -4.46 -8.54
CA SER A 30 10.16 -4.17 -9.38
C SER A 30 11.42 -4.88 -8.87
N ILE A 31 11.63 -4.90 -7.56
CA ILE A 31 12.74 -5.63 -6.93
C ILE A 31 12.57 -7.14 -7.14
N LEU A 32 11.36 -7.67 -6.93
CA LEU A 32 11.05 -9.09 -7.12
C LEU A 32 11.23 -9.51 -8.59
N GLU A 33 10.74 -8.70 -9.54
CA GLU A 33 10.85 -8.93 -10.96
C GLU A 33 12.30 -9.03 -11.42
N THR A 34 13.11 -8.03 -11.07
CA THR A 34 14.50 -7.96 -11.51
C THR A 34 15.40 -8.92 -10.73
N GLY A 35 15.12 -9.12 -9.44
CA GLY A 35 15.84 -10.06 -8.58
C GLY A 35 15.64 -11.52 -8.98
N SER A 36 14.43 -11.92 -9.37
CA SER A 36 14.17 -13.29 -9.83
C SER A 36 15.00 -13.68 -11.07
N ARG A 37 15.43 -12.69 -11.83
CA ARG A 37 16.30 -12.85 -13.01
C ARG A 37 17.78 -12.53 -12.74
N LYS A 38 18.15 -12.23 -11.50
CA LYS A 38 19.51 -11.80 -11.11
C LYS A 38 20.02 -10.58 -11.87
N CYS A 39 19.12 -9.67 -12.24
CA CYS A 39 19.42 -8.46 -12.98
C CYS A 39 18.91 -7.18 -12.29
N CYS A 40 18.74 -7.23 -10.97
CA CYS A 40 18.37 -6.05 -10.19
C CYS A 40 19.45 -4.98 -10.31
N THR A 41 19.03 -3.75 -10.56
CA THR A 41 19.88 -2.58 -10.71
C THR A 41 19.43 -1.47 -9.79
N GLU A 42 20.31 -0.50 -9.48
CA GLU A 42 19.91 0.69 -8.73
C GLU A 42 18.70 1.39 -9.35
N SER A 43 18.61 1.45 -10.68
CA SER A 43 17.49 2.07 -11.38
C SER A 43 16.17 1.33 -11.15
N ALA A 44 16.20 0.00 -11.10
CA ALA A 44 15.02 -0.82 -10.82
C ALA A 44 14.45 -0.58 -9.40
N VAL A 45 15.31 -0.19 -8.45
CA VAL A 45 14.90 0.17 -7.09
C VAL A 45 14.53 1.65 -7.00
N LEU A 46 15.36 2.54 -7.54
CA LEU A 46 15.22 3.99 -7.36
C LEU A 46 14.03 4.57 -8.13
N THR A 47 13.73 4.08 -9.34
CA THR A 47 12.63 4.65 -10.14
C THR A 47 11.28 4.56 -9.41
N PRO A 48 10.80 3.38 -9.00
CA PRO A 48 9.54 3.29 -8.26
C PRO A 48 9.63 3.89 -6.85
N LEU A 49 10.82 3.92 -6.23
CA LEU A 49 11.02 4.57 -4.94
C LEU A 49 10.83 6.09 -5.04
N ILE A 50 11.29 6.73 -6.10
CA ILE A 50 11.06 8.16 -6.37
C ILE A 50 9.56 8.44 -6.49
N GLU A 51 8.83 7.60 -7.22
CA GLU A 51 7.37 7.70 -7.33
C GLU A 51 6.70 7.56 -5.97
N HIS A 52 7.16 6.61 -5.14
CA HIS A 52 6.67 6.45 -3.77
C HIS A 52 6.93 7.70 -2.93
N ILE A 53 8.14 8.28 -2.96
CA ILE A 53 8.48 9.50 -2.21
C ILE A 53 7.53 10.65 -2.59
N LEU A 54 7.26 10.84 -3.87
CA LEU A 54 6.44 11.94 -4.38
C LEU A 54 4.93 11.71 -4.17
N GLY A 55 4.47 10.46 -4.28
CA GLY A 55 3.05 10.14 -4.34
C GLY A 55 2.45 9.55 -3.06
N ARG A 56 3.24 9.12 -2.07
CA ARG A 56 2.77 8.34 -0.92
C ARG A 56 1.66 8.99 -0.08
N LYS A 57 1.58 10.31 -0.10
CA LYS A 57 0.57 11.07 0.67
C LYS A 57 -0.77 11.21 -0.06
N GLY A 58 -0.86 10.74 -1.31
CA GLY A 58 -2.03 10.86 -2.15
C GLY A 58 -2.20 12.24 -2.81
N ALA A 59 -3.18 12.35 -3.68
CA ALA A 59 -3.42 13.55 -4.48
C ALA A 59 -3.77 14.80 -3.64
N ASP A 60 -4.38 14.60 -2.47
CA ASP A 60 -4.83 15.71 -1.61
C ASP A 60 -3.69 16.35 -0.80
N LYS A 61 -2.53 15.72 -0.75
CA LYS A 61 -1.37 16.20 0.02
C LYS A 61 -0.12 16.16 -0.85
N PRO A 62 0.25 17.27 -1.49
CA PRO A 62 1.45 17.34 -2.31
C PRO A 62 2.71 17.00 -1.49
N PRO A 63 3.76 16.50 -2.13
CA PRO A 63 5.03 16.24 -1.48
C PRO A 63 5.59 17.53 -0.85
N SER A 64 6.32 17.37 0.23
CA SER A 64 7.03 18.48 0.84
C SER A 64 8.24 18.90 -0.02
N LYS A 65 8.71 20.14 0.13
CA LYS A 65 9.92 20.61 -0.55
C LYS A 65 11.15 19.71 -0.32
N ALA A 66 11.23 19.08 0.85
CA ALA A 66 12.29 18.13 1.17
C ALA A 66 12.17 16.84 0.34
N GLU A 67 10.96 16.30 0.21
CA GLU A 67 10.66 15.12 -0.62
C GLU A 67 10.91 15.40 -2.11
N GLU A 68 10.48 16.56 -2.62
CA GLU A 68 10.77 17.01 -3.98
C GLU A 68 12.27 17.16 -4.25
N SER A 69 12.99 17.78 -3.31
CA SER A 69 14.44 17.94 -3.40
C SER A 69 15.17 16.59 -3.39
N LEU A 70 14.70 15.64 -2.56
CA LEU A 70 15.26 14.30 -2.52
C LEU A 70 14.99 13.54 -3.83
N ALA A 71 13.76 13.54 -4.30
CA ALA A 71 13.37 12.90 -5.57
C ALA A 71 14.18 13.44 -6.76
N SER A 72 14.35 14.77 -6.83
CA SER A 72 15.17 15.43 -7.86
C SER A 72 16.65 15.03 -7.76
N ALA A 73 17.18 14.89 -6.54
CA ALA A 73 18.56 14.47 -6.34
C ALA A 73 18.77 13.00 -6.76
N LEU A 74 17.84 12.11 -6.45
CA LEU A 74 17.87 10.70 -6.85
C LEU A 74 17.74 10.54 -8.37
N SER A 75 16.83 11.29 -9.00
CA SER A 75 16.70 11.32 -10.47
C SER A 75 17.98 11.77 -11.15
N ARG A 76 18.64 12.80 -10.61
CA ARG A 76 19.94 13.25 -11.10
C ARG A 76 21.03 12.21 -10.89
N TYR A 77 21.04 11.54 -9.74
CA TYR A 77 22.00 10.47 -9.44
C TYR A 77 21.86 9.31 -10.44
N SER A 78 20.63 8.93 -10.81
CA SER A 78 20.41 7.87 -11.81
C SER A 78 21.13 8.16 -13.13
N LEU A 79 21.27 9.43 -13.50
CA LEU A 79 21.92 9.86 -14.74
C LEU A 79 23.42 10.10 -14.57
N THR A 80 23.83 10.75 -13.48
CA THR A 80 25.18 11.29 -13.32
C THR A 80 26.06 10.46 -12.38
N LYS A 81 25.47 9.56 -11.60
CA LYS A 81 26.11 8.82 -10.51
C LYS A 81 26.79 9.72 -9.45
N LYS A 82 26.36 10.99 -9.36
CA LYS A 82 26.86 11.95 -8.40
C LYS A 82 25.75 12.39 -7.47
N ILE A 83 25.99 12.28 -6.17
CA ILE A 83 25.08 12.73 -5.13
C ILE A 83 25.89 13.42 -4.04
N GLN A 84 25.26 14.32 -3.29
CA GLN A 84 25.88 15.04 -2.17
C GLN A 84 24.92 15.07 -0.99
N GLY A 85 25.50 14.97 0.19
CA GLY A 85 24.80 15.01 1.47
C GLY A 85 24.68 13.64 2.11
N GLU A 86 25.11 13.56 3.35
CA GLU A 86 25.26 12.31 4.12
C GLU A 86 24.03 11.41 4.07
N ASN A 87 22.83 11.96 4.31
CA ASN A 87 21.60 11.18 4.27
C ASN A 87 21.27 10.63 2.88
N ARG A 88 21.63 11.35 1.82
CA ARG A 88 21.41 10.91 0.44
C ARG A 88 22.44 9.86 0.02
N GLU A 89 23.69 10.04 0.44
CA GLU A 89 24.75 9.06 0.21
C GLU A 89 24.43 7.75 0.93
N LYS A 90 23.95 7.82 2.18
CA LYS A 90 23.48 6.66 2.91
C LYS A 90 22.33 5.96 2.18
N LEU A 91 21.34 6.69 1.68
CA LEU A 91 20.23 6.11 0.91
C LEU A 91 20.71 5.37 -0.35
N ILE A 92 21.74 5.88 -1.02
CA ILE A 92 22.34 5.20 -2.17
C ILE A 92 23.10 3.94 -1.74
N ALA A 93 23.85 3.99 -0.63
CA ALA A 93 24.50 2.82 -0.07
C ALA A 93 23.48 1.74 0.28
N ASP A 94 22.42 2.08 1.01
CA ASP A 94 21.29 1.19 1.31
C ASP A 94 20.69 0.59 0.01
N THR A 95 20.56 1.40 -1.05
CA THR A 95 20.05 0.91 -2.36
C THR A 95 21.00 -0.11 -2.99
N GLN A 96 22.31 0.11 -2.90
CA GLN A 96 23.32 -0.81 -3.44
C GLN A 96 23.35 -2.12 -2.66
N ASP A 97 23.15 -2.09 -1.36
CA ASP A 97 23.02 -3.27 -0.52
C ASP A 97 21.77 -4.08 -0.88
N ILE A 98 20.61 -3.41 -1.07
CA ILE A 98 19.38 -4.05 -1.57
C ILE A 98 19.63 -4.73 -2.91
N VAL A 99 20.27 -4.07 -3.86
CA VAL A 99 20.59 -4.63 -5.19
C VAL A 99 21.48 -5.85 -5.07
N SER A 100 22.53 -5.79 -4.25
CA SER A 100 23.48 -6.88 -4.04
C SER A 100 22.80 -8.09 -3.40
N LEU A 101 22.05 -7.88 -2.30
CA LEU A 101 21.33 -8.93 -1.61
C LEU A 101 20.24 -9.55 -2.49
N THR A 102 19.51 -8.75 -3.25
CA THR A 102 18.48 -9.22 -4.17
C THR A 102 19.06 -10.12 -5.26
N ASN A 103 20.19 -9.74 -5.86
CA ASN A 103 20.85 -10.53 -6.90
C ASN A 103 21.48 -11.82 -6.37
N SER A 104 21.88 -11.87 -5.09
CA SER A 104 22.40 -13.08 -4.45
C SER A 104 21.29 -14.02 -3.97
N THR A 105 20.07 -13.50 -3.78
CA THR A 105 18.94 -14.26 -3.24
C THR A 105 18.34 -15.22 -4.28
N GLN A 106 18.00 -16.43 -3.86
CA GLN A 106 17.24 -17.40 -4.67
C GLN A 106 15.76 -17.28 -4.37
N PHE A 107 14.98 -16.95 -5.39
CA PHE A 107 13.52 -16.97 -5.31
C PHE A 107 13.00 -18.36 -5.66
N SER A 108 11.90 -18.76 -5.00
CA SER A 108 11.40 -20.15 -5.02
C SER A 108 10.09 -20.32 -5.80
N GLY A 109 9.42 -19.21 -6.14
CA GLY A 109 8.06 -19.24 -6.69
C GLY A 109 6.97 -19.37 -5.64
N ASN A 110 7.34 -19.47 -4.36
CA ASN A 110 6.37 -19.28 -3.28
C ASN A 110 6.16 -17.79 -3.07
N ILE A 111 5.11 -17.26 -3.65
CA ILE A 111 4.82 -15.82 -3.71
C ILE A 111 4.90 -15.15 -2.34
N ILE A 112 4.33 -15.79 -1.31
CA ILE A 112 4.32 -15.25 0.06
C ILE A 112 5.74 -15.20 0.64
N SER A 113 6.51 -16.27 0.44
CA SER A 113 7.88 -16.35 0.94
C SER A 113 8.79 -15.39 0.20
N ASP A 114 8.68 -15.34 -1.12
CA ASP A 114 9.52 -14.51 -1.97
C ASP A 114 9.25 -13.01 -1.74
N TRP A 115 7.99 -12.63 -1.55
CA TRP A 115 7.62 -11.27 -1.14
C TRP A 115 8.18 -10.89 0.22
N LYS A 116 8.08 -11.80 1.20
CA LYS A 116 8.65 -11.59 2.53
C LYS A 116 10.17 -11.46 2.50
N ILE A 117 10.84 -12.19 1.62
CA ILE A 117 12.28 -12.07 1.43
C ILE A 117 12.64 -10.64 0.98
N VAL A 118 11.93 -10.09 -0.01
CA VAL A 118 12.16 -8.70 -0.44
C VAL A 118 11.91 -7.72 0.69
N LEU A 119 10.84 -7.90 1.46
CA LEU A 119 10.57 -7.05 2.64
C LEU A 119 11.70 -7.15 3.66
N ALA A 120 12.22 -8.34 3.94
CA ALA A 120 13.32 -8.55 4.88
C ALA A 120 14.63 -7.91 4.40
N ILE A 121 14.92 -7.97 3.09
CA ILE A 121 16.08 -7.26 2.50
C ILE A 121 15.96 -5.76 2.77
N ILE A 122 14.78 -5.17 2.52
CA ILE A 122 14.57 -3.74 2.74
C ILE A 122 14.57 -3.39 4.23
N GLU A 123 14.11 -4.29 5.12
CA GLU A 123 14.04 -4.05 6.57
C GLU A 123 15.43 -3.91 7.22
N ASN A 124 16.46 -4.46 6.62
CA ASN A 124 17.84 -4.30 7.07
C ASN A 124 18.36 -2.86 6.91
N GLU A 125 17.74 -2.08 6.05
CA GLU A 125 18.19 -0.74 5.72
C GLU A 125 17.71 0.31 6.74
N GLN A 126 18.57 1.27 7.04
CA GLN A 126 18.36 2.24 8.11
C GLN A 126 17.79 3.58 7.64
N SER A 127 17.75 3.84 6.33
CA SER A 127 17.25 5.12 5.83
C SER A 127 15.76 5.28 6.06
N GLU A 128 15.33 6.47 6.45
CA GLU A 128 13.94 6.81 6.72
C GLU A 128 13.02 6.51 5.51
N VAL A 129 13.55 6.64 4.30
CA VAL A 129 12.80 6.39 3.06
C VAL A 129 12.38 4.93 2.97
N TYR A 130 13.29 4.00 3.23
CA TYR A 130 12.98 2.57 3.23
C TYR A 130 12.10 2.17 4.40
N GLN A 131 12.27 2.77 5.57
CA GLN A 131 11.37 2.56 6.70
C GLN A 131 9.94 3.03 6.41
N ASN A 132 9.79 4.16 5.69
CA ASN A 132 8.49 4.63 5.24
C ASN A 132 7.87 3.70 4.18
N LEU A 133 8.66 3.20 3.24
CA LEU A 133 8.23 2.20 2.25
C LEU A 133 7.69 0.94 2.94
N LEU A 134 8.42 0.39 3.91
CA LEU A 134 8.01 -0.78 4.69
C LEU A 134 6.72 -0.53 5.48
N LYS A 135 6.60 0.65 6.09
CA LYS A 135 5.39 1.04 6.82
C LYS A 135 4.17 1.02 5.91
N ASP A 136 4.30 1.59 4.71
CA ASP A 136 3.22 1.59 3.72
C ASP A 136 2.95 0.17 3.18
N ALA A 137 3.99 -0.62 2.96
CA ALA A 137 3.88 -2.02 2.52
C ALA A 137 3.19 -2.94 3.53
N ARG A 138 3.34 -2.71 4.84
CA ARG A 138 2.66 -3.48 5.89
C ARG A 138 1.13 -3.37 5.85
N HIS A 139 0.60 -2.31 5.25
CA HIS A 139 -0.83 -2.13 5.06
C HIS A 139 -1.39 -2.89 3.86
N LEU A 140 -0.53 -3.54 3.07
CA LEU A 140 -0.95 -4.34 1.93
C LEU A 140 -1.45 -5.72 2.40
N ARG A 141 -2.76 -5.95 2.39
CA ARG A 141 -3.39 -7.26 2.62
C ARG A 141 -3.17 -8.27 1.49
N LEU A 142 -2.23 -7.99 0.62
CA LEU A 142 -2.11 -8.47 -0.74
C LEU A 142 -1.69 -9.94 -0.88
N LEU A 143 -1.27 -10.61 0.19
CA LEU A 143 -0.70 -11.96 0.10
C LEU A 143 -1.59 -13.04 0.71
N GLN A 144 -2.89 -12.80 0.85
CA GLN A 144 -3.81 -13.88 1.15
C GLN A 144 -4.02 -14.73 -0.12
N ARG A 145 -3.95 -16.05 0.04
CA ARG A 145 -4.31 -16.98 -1.04
C ARG A 145 -5.71 -16.63 -1.54
N GLY A 146 -5.83 -16.35 -2.83
CA GLY A 146 -7.09 -15.92 -3.46
C GLY A 146 -7.20 -14.41 -3.72
N SER A 147 -6.21 -13.59 -3.34
CA SER A 147 -6.15 -12.20 -3.82
C SER A 147 -5.75 -12.15 -5.30
N GLN A 148 -6.20 -11.12 -6.00
CA GLN A 148 -5.83 -10.89 -7.41
C GLN A 148 -4.32 -10.78 -7.58
N LEU A 149 -3.66 -10.13 -6.62
CA LEU A 149 -2.20 -10.01 -6.61
C LEU A 149 -1.50 -11.37 -6.54
N TYR A 150 -1.94 -12.22 -5.61
CA TYR A 150 -1.36 -13.57 -5.48
C TYR A 150 -1.51 -14.35 -6.79
N ALA A 151 -2.72 -14.34 -7.37
CA ALA A 151 -3.00 -15.05 -8.61
C ALA A 151 -2.16 -14.51 -9.78
N ALA A 152 -2.00 -13.20 -9.90
CA ALA A 152 -1.19 -12.59 -10.95
C ALA A 152 0.30 -13.00 -10.85
N LEU A 153 0.88 -12.96 -9.65
CA LEU A 153 2.28 -13.37 -9.43
C LEU A 153 2.48 -14.88 -9.61
N ASP A 154 1.49 -15.70 -9.21
CA ASP A 154 1.54 -17.17 -9.37
C ASP A 154 1.56 -17.57 -10.85
N ILE A 155 0.74 -16.92 -11.67
CA ILE A 155 0.71 -17.13 -13.12
C ILE A 155 2.08 -16.79 -13.73
N LEU A 156 2.65 -15.62 -13.42
CA LEU A 156 3.94 -15.22 -13.94
C LEU A 156 5.05 -16.24 -13.65
N TRP A 157 5.09 -16.73 -12.40
CA TRP A 157 6.08 -17.73 -12.02
C TRP A 157 5.88 -19.06 -12.74
N ARG A 158 4.66 -19.53 -12.86
CA ARG A 158 4.35 -20.79 -13.56
C ARG A 158 4.71 -20.76 -15.03
N GLU A 159 4.50 -19.60 -15.68
CA GLU A 159 4.75 -19.45 -17.10
C GLU A 159 6.22 -19.20 -17.42
N ASN A 160 6.93 -18.44 -16.58
CA ASN A 160 8.27 -17.93 -16.89
C ASN A 160 9.38 -18.49 -15.99
N GLY A 161 9.06 -19.20 -14.90
CA GLY A 161 10.05 -19.55 -13.87
C GLY A 161 10.70 -18.34 -13.19
N SER A 162 10.09 -17.17 -13.33
CA SER A 162 10.54 -15.88 -12.79
C SER A 162 9.35 -14.91 -12.68
N TYR A 163 9.56 -13.78 -11.99
CA TYR A 163 8.53 -12.75 -11.85
C TYR A 163 8.60 -11.67 -12.94
N ILE A 164 8.98 -12.03 -14.16
CA ILE A 164 9.02 -11.09 -15.29
C ILE A 164 7.63 -10.49 -15.54
N GLY A 165 7.53 -9.15 -15.59
CA GLY A 165 6.25 -8.44 -15.72
C GLY A 165 5.51 -8.24 -14.40
N ALA A 166 6.13 -8.53 -13.23
CA ALA A 166 5.48 -8.40 -11.93
C ALA A 166 5.02 -6.98 -11.63
N THR A 167 5.77 -5.97 -12.05
CA THR A 167 5.41 -4.56 -11.81
C THR A 167 4.07 -4.22 -12.48
N GLU A 168 3.88 -4.61 -13.73
CA GLU A 168 2.65 -4.39 -14.47
C GLU A 168 1.50 -5.25 -13.92
N ALA A 169 1.76 -6.52 -13.63
CA ALA A 169 0.78 -7.44 -13.08
C ALA A 169 0.26 -6.96 -11.73
N VAL A 170 1.14 -6.46 -10.86
CA VAL A 170 0.78 -5.88 -9.56
C VAL A 170 -0.05 -4.61 -9.73
N ALA A 171 0.33 -3.70 -10.63
CA ALA A 171 -0.42 -2.49 -10.94
C ALA A 171 -1.85 -2.82 -11.39
N ASN A 172 -1.99 -3.77 -12.31
CA ASN A 172 -3.27 -4.21 -12.84
C ASN A 172 -4.13 -4.90 -11.77
N ALA A 173 -3.54 -5.78 -10.97
CA ALA A 173 -4.24 -6.49 -9.88
C ALA A 173 -4.78 -5.51 -8.83
N LEU A 174 -3.98 -4.53 -8.42
CA LEU A 174 -4.39 -3.51 -7.45
C LEU A 174 -5.50 -2.59 -7.99
N THR A 175 -5.40 -2.20 -9.26
CA THR A 175 -6.44 -1.41 -9.91
C THR A 175 -7.75 -2.19 -10.02
N GLN A 176 -7.68 -3.47 -10.33
CA GLN A 176 -8.83 -4.35 -10.44
C GLN A 176 -9.48 -4.62 -9.07
N GLU A 177 -8.67 -4.79 -8.03
CA GLU A 177 -9.14 -4.96 -6.65
C GLU A 177 -9.85 -3.70 -6.16
N HIS A 178 -9.31 -2.53 -6.42
CA HIS A 178 -9.96 -1.25 -6.12
C HIS A 178 -11.29 -1.08 -6.89
N SER A 179 -11.33 -1.45 -8.15
CA SER A 179 -12.54 -1.39 -8.97
C SER A 179 -13.61 -2.38 -8.51
N SER A 180 -13.23 -3.60 -8.14
CA SER A 180 -14.16 -4.63 -7.65
C SER A 180 -14.71 -4.29 -6.26
N MET A 181 -13.96 -3.58 -5.42
CA MET A 181 -14.45 -3.06 -4.14
C MET A 181 -15.55 -2.00 -4.32
N SER A 182 -15.50 -1.19 -5.36
CA SER A 182 -16.52 -0.19 -5.64
C SER A 182 -17.87 -0.78 -6.09
N THR A 183 -17.85 -1.99 -6.66
CA THR A 183 -19.02 -2.70 -7.16
C THR A 183 -19.54 -3.81 -6.21
N ARG A 184 -18.85 -4.04 -5.09
CA ARG A 184 -19.20 -5.08 -4.13
C ARG A 184 -20.57 -4.81 -3.51
N LYS A 185 -21.48 -5.77 -3.61
CA LYS A 185 -22.73 -5.75 -2.85
C LYS A 185 -22.40 -5.99 -1.38
N TRP A 186 -22.66 -5.00 -0.55
CA TRP A 186 -22.42 -5.04 0.88
C TRP A 186 -23.50 -5.92 1.53
N SER A 187 -23.13 -7.06 2.07
CA SER A 187 -24.04 -7.95 2.81
C SER A 187 -23.48 -8.20 4.21
N GLY A 188 -24.36 -8.27 5.22
CA GLY A 188 -23.97 -8.47 6.61
C GLY A 188 -23.53 -7.21 7.32
N VAL A 189 -22.75 -7.35 8.42
CA VAL A 189 -22.26 -6.23 9.22
C VAL A 189 -20.92 -5.74 8.68
N ASN A 190 -20.89 -4.48 8.28
CA ASN A 190 -19.69 -3.83 7.74
C ASN A 190 -19.21 -2.73 8.69
N VAL A 191 -17.93 -2.75 9.09
CA VAL A 191 -17.31 -1.70 9.92
C VAL A 191 -16.41 -0.85 9.04
N MET A 192 -16.68 0.45 8.98
CA MET A 192 -15.90 1.37 8.15
C MET A 192 -15.89 2.79 8.72
N THR A 193 -15.02 3.64 8.21
CA THR A 193 -15.03 5.06 8.58
C THR A 193 -16.16 5.80 7.85
N ILE A 194 -16.60 6.93 8.40
CA ILE A 194 -17.67 7.76 7.81
C ILE A 194 -17.32 8.17 6.37
N HIS A 195 -16.05 8.48 6.09
CA HIS A 195 -15.61 8.84 4.73
C HIS A 195 -15.84 7.73 3.71
N LYS A 196 -15.72 6.47 4.13
CA LYS A 196 -15.93 5.30 3.28
C LYS A 196 -17.38 4.94 3.00
N THR A 197 -18.30 5.51 3.78
CA THR A 197 -19.75 5.33 3.54
C THR A 197 -20.25 6.18 2.39
N LYS A 198 -19.47 7.15 1.92
CA LYS A 198 -19.86 8.04 0.82
C LYS A 198 -20.13 7.22 -0.46
N GLY A 199 -21.31 7.40 -1.04
CA GLY A 199 -21.73 6.67 -2.25
C GLY A 199 -22.23 5.23 -2.01
N LYS A 200 -22.33 4.79 -0.75
CA LYS A 200 -22.88 3.46 -0.37
C LYS A 200 -24.20 3.63 0.35
N GLU A 201 -25.03 2.59 0.30
CA GLU A 201 -26.31 2.53 1.00
C GLU A 201 -26.40 1.25 1.80
N PHE A 202 -26.96 1.29 3.00
CA PHE A 202 -27.10 0.18 3.92
C PHE A 202 -28.52 0.12 4.46
N ASP A 203 -28.97 -1.05 4.84
CA ASP A 203 -30.31 -1.22 5.44
C ASP A 203 -30.39 -0.49 6.78
N ALA A 204 -29.33 -0.55 7.59
CA ALA A 204 -29.20 0.19 8.84
C ALA A 204 -27.77 0.70 9.04
N VAL A 205 -27.60 1.82 9.72
CA VAL A 205 -26.31 2.41 10.05
C VAL A 205 -26.21 2.67 11.55
N ILE A 206 -25.16 2.18 12.17
CA ILE A 206 -24.81 2.48 13.55
C ILE A 206 -23.55 3.34 13.57
N VAL A 207 -23.66 4.57 14.03
CA VAL A 207 -22.50 5.45 14.22
C VAL A 207 -21.96 5.19 15.64
N TYR A 208 -20.74 4.65 15.71
CA TYR A 208 -20.10 4.31 16.97
C TYR A 208 -18.98 5.30 17.30
N GLU A 209 -19.05 5.87 18.50
CA GLU A 209 -18.03 6.73 19.07
C GLU A 209 -17.34 6.00 20.23
N GLY A 210 -16.09 5.59 20.02
CA GLY A 210 -15.35 4.79 20.98
C GLY A 210 -14.93 5.59 22.22
N ARG A 211 -14.86 4.92 23.37
CA ARG A 211 -14.52 5.54 24.67
C ARG A 211 -13.15 6.22 24.68
N TYR A 212 -12.22 5.73 23.87
CA TYR A 212 -10.83 6.20 23.81
C TYR A 212 -10.50 6.95 22.51
N GLN A 213 -11.48 7.21 21.67
CA GLN A 213 -11.30 7.96 20.44
C GLN A 213 -11.75 9.41 20.63
N ASN A 214 -11.20 10.31 19.81
CA ASN A 214 -11.69 11.68 19.77
C ASN A 214 -13.17 11.67 19.37
N ARG A 215 -13.98 12.44 20.11
CA ARG A 215 -15.40 12.61 19.78
C ARG A 215 -15.56 13.10 18.36
N ILE A 216 -16.60 12.65 17.67
CA ILE A 216 -16.93 13.07 16.30
C ILE A 216 -17.08 14.61 16.25
N ILE A 217 -17.68 15.18 17.30
CA ILE A 217 -17.84 16.63 17.48
C ILE A 217 -16.98 17.06 18.70
N SER A 218 -15.66 17.11 18.53
CA SER A 218 -14.74 17.37 19.64
C SER A 218 -14.24 18.80 19.75
N LYS A 219 -14.22 19.55 18.65
CA LYS A 219 -13.66 20.92 18.59
C LYS A 219 -14.63 21.88 17.94
N PRO A 220 -14.89 23.06 18.55
CA PRO A 220 -15.76 24.09 17.96
C PRO A 220 -15.37 24.47 16.52
N GLU A 221 -14.08 24.57 16.24
CA GLU A 221 -13.50 24.94 14.94
C GLU A 221 -13.77 23.93 13.82
N ARG A 222 -14.13 22.69 14.17
CA ARG A 222 -14.42 21.61 13.21
C ARG A 222 -15.89 21.17 13.25
N ARG A 223 -16.73 21.92 13.94
CA ARG A 223 -18.12 21.53 14.19
C ARG A 223 -18.92 21.37 12.89
N GLU A 224 -18.76 22.27 11.95
CA GLU A 224 -19.45 22.21 10.66
C GLU A 224 -19.04 20.96 9.86
N GLN A 225 -17.74 20.70 9.76
CA GLN A 225 -17.23 19.51 9.06
C GLN A 225 -17.67 18.22 9.76
N ALA A 226 -17.65 18.19 11.09
CA ALA A 226 -18.11 17.04 11.87
C ALA A 226 -19.61 16.78 11.67
N THR A 227 -20.41 17.85 11.63
CA THR A 227 -21.85 17.78 11.38
C THR A 227 -22.14 17.28 9.96
N LEU A 228 -21.40 17.75 8.95
CA LEU A 228 -21.49 17.24 7.58
C LEU A 228 -21.15 15.76 7.49
N ASN A 229 -20.07 15.35 8.14
CA ASN A 229 -19.67 13.94 8.15
C ASN A 229 -20.74 13.06 8.83
N LEU A 230 -21.27 13.51 9.97
CA LEU A 230 -22.33 12.78 10.67
C LEU A 230 -23.60 12.69 9.81
N ARG A 231 -23.98 13.77 9.14
CA ARG A 231 -25.10 13.80 8.19
C ARG A 231 -24.89 12.78 7.06
N VAL A 232 -23.68 12.74 6.49
CA VAL A 232 -23.34 11.74 5.45
C VAL A 232 -23.52 10.34 5.99
N ALA A 233 -23.07 10.02 7.21
CA ALA A 233 -23.22 8.70 7.78
C ALA A 233 -24.69 8.31 7.99
N VAL A 234 -25.48 9.17 8.59
CA VAL A 234 -26.90 8.91 8.88
C VAL A 234 -27.72 8.75 7.59
N THR A 235 -27.47 9.58 6.58
CA THR A 235 -28.20 9.50 5.30
C THR A 235 -27.80 8.29 4.45
N ARG A 236 -26.93 7.42 4.92
CA ARG A 236 -26.62 6.14 4.24
C ARG A 236 -27.56 5.01 4.62
N ALA A 237 -28.38 5.15 5.67
CA ALA A 237 -29.44 4.19 5.99
C ALA A 237 -30.61 4.36 5.02
N LYS A 238 -31.12 3.21 4.49
CA LYS A 238 -32.29 3.17 3.62
C LYS A 238 -33.59 3.31 4.40
N GLU A 239 -33.61 2.77 5.62
CA GLU A 239 -34.74 2.84 6.54
C GLU A 239 -34.38 3.76 7.72
N HIS A 240 -35.29 4.68 8.05
CA HIS A 240 -35.15 5.62 9.15
C HIS A 240 -35.99 5.18 10.34
#